data_6eababa1ab4b39826da897cf0ecf8ed0
#
_entry.id   6eababa1ab4b39826da897cf0ecf8ed0
#
_cell.length_a   1.000
_cell.length_b   1.000
_cell.length_c   1.000
_cell.angle_alpha   90.00
_cell.angle_beta   90.00
_cell.angle_gamma   90.00
#
_symmetry.space_group_name_H-M   'P 1'
#
loop_
_entity.id
_entity.type
_entity.pdbx_description
1 polymer ?
#
loop_
_entity_poly.entity_id
_entity_poly.type
_entity_poly.pdbx_seq_one_letter_code
_entity_poly.pdbx_strand_id
1 'polypeptide(L)'
;MNTQAGNFGCNTYSYIRSEPAHRCVARLADLGFRKFELMVHPGHLWPPRPDAEGLAELRRVLAAADAEVVTLNMPNIDINVAAAAPEMRAYSIAMLTGTVRLASEIGARGIVIGPGKANPLFPADPAELTDHFFAALDTLFPVAKSGGTALWVENMPFAYLPDIDAITRALDCYGNDDIGIVYDVANAHFIDEDIRDGLGKCGQRLKLVHLSDTGRQHYRHDPVGRGTVPFRAIPAMLRDVDYHDCPMLEIISRDADKDILDSVEKLAALGFTPASADAQYSSTQ
;
A
#
# COMPACT_ATOMS: atom_id res chain seq x y z
N MET A 1 -12.13 -21.63 9.39
CA MET A 1 -11.38 -20.36 9.28
C MET A 1 -9.90 -20.67 9.25
N ASN A 2 -9.16 -20.14 8.30
CA ASN A 2 -7.70 -20.28 8.25
C ASN A 2 -7.11 -19.32 9.30
N THR A 3 -6.69 -19.85 10.45
CA THR A 3 -6.14 -19.04 11.56
C THR A 3 -4.87 -18.26 11.18
N GLN A 4 -4.20 -18.64 10.10
CA GLN A 4 -2.98 -18.00 9.62
C GLN A 4 -3.27 -16.74 8.78
N ALA A 5 -4.47 -16.60 8.19
CA ALA A 5 -4.84 -15.41 7.40
C ALA A 5 -4.84 -14.15 8.26
N GLY A 6 -5.17 -14.24 9.55
CA GLY A 6 -5.13 -13.11 10.48
C GLY A 6 -3.74 -12.50 10.72
N ASN A 7 -2.67 -13.18 10.30
CA ASN A 7 -1.28 -12.69 10.39
C ASN A 7 -0.93 -11.70 9.27
N PHE A 8 -1.80 -11.55 8.27
CA PHE A 8 -1.59 -10.74 7.10
C PHE A 8 -2.76 -9.80 6.87
N GLY A 9 -2.48 -8.65 6.28
CA GLY A 9 -3.49 -7.86 5.60
C GLY A 9 -3.75 -8.39 4.19
N CYS A 10 -4.88 -8.03 3.60
CA CYS A 10 -5.22 -8.39 2.23
C CYS A 10 -5.58 -7.13 1.43
N ASN A 11 -4.84 -6.90 0.34
CA ASN A 11 -5.15 -5.90 -0.66
C ASN A 11 -6.23 -6.44 -1.62
N THR A 12 -7.17 -5.59 -2.03
CA THR A 12 -8.32 -6.00 -2.82
C THR A 12 -8.12 -5.88 -4.34
N TYR A 13 -6.89 -5.72 -4.83
CA TYR A 13 -6.60 -5.49 -6.26
C TYR A 13 -7.18 -6.57 -7.19
N SER A 14 -7.05 -7.83 -6.81
CA SER A 14 -7.59 -8.95 -7.60
C SER A 14 -9.11 -8.89 -7.83
N TYR A 15 -9.83 -8.12 -7.02
CA TYR A 15 -11.31 -8.09 -6.98
C TYR A 15 -11.91 -6.82 -7.58
N ILE A 16 -11.11 -5.83 -7.97
CA ILE A 16 -11.59 -4.49 -8.39
C ILE A 16 -12.58 -4.51 -9.56
N ARG A 17 -12.57 -5.57 -10.37
CA ARG A 17 -13.44 -5.72 -11.54
C ARG A 17 -14.59 -6.70 -11.34
N SER A 18 -14.60 -7.43 -10.23
CA SER A 18 -15.56 -8.51 -9.99
C SER A 18 -16.64 -8.15 -8.98
N GLU A 19 -16.33 -7.29 -8.01
CA GLU A 19 -17.28 -6.97 -6.94
C GLU A 19 -16.98 -5.66 -6.22
N PRO A 20 -17.99 -5.03 -5.59
CA PRO A 20 -17.82 -3.84 -4.78
C PRO A 20 -17.08 -4.18 -3.47
N ALA A 21 -16.39 -3.17 -2.91
CA ALA A 21 -15.50 -3.35 -1.76
C ALA A 21 -16.17 -3.99 -0.54
N HIS A 22 -17.41 -3.62 -0.21
CA HIS A 22 -18.13 -4.19 0.94
C HIS A 22 -18.35 -5.70 0.83
N ARG A 23 -18.63 -6.23 -0.38
CA ARG A 23 -18.76 -7.67 -0.61
C ARG A 23 -17.43 -8.38 -0.59
N CYS A 24 -16.42 -7.78 -1.19
CA CYS A 24 -15.06 -8.29 -1.17
C CYS A 24 -14.54 -8.43 0.28
N VAL A 25 -14.69 -7.39 1.09
CA VAL A 25 -14.30 -7.41 2.50
C VAL A 25 -15.06 -8.47 3.30
N ALA A 26 -16.38 -8.60 3.10
CA ALA A 26 -17.17 -9.63 3.78
C ALA A 26 -16.61 -11.03 3.48
N ARG A 27 -16.36 -11.33 2.20
CA ARG A 27 -15.81 -12.61 1.77
C ARG A 27 -14.40 -12.87 2.32
N LEU A 28 -13.52 -11.89 2.26
CA LEU A 28 -12.16 -12.01 2.79
C LEU A 28 -12.15 -12.14 4.32
N ALA A 29 -13.08 -11.49 5.02
CA ALA A 29 -13.26 -11.65 6.45
C ALA A 29 -13.69 -13.07 6.82
N ASP A 30 -14.56 -13.71 6.01
CA ASP A 30 -14.94 -15.12 6.18
C ASP A 30 -13.75 -16.08 5.95
N LEU A 31 -12.77 -15.69 5.10
CA LEU A 31 -11.52 -16.42 4.91
C LEU A 31 -10.51 -16.21 6.06
N GLY A 32 -10.78 -15.28 6.98
CA GLY A 32 -9.99 -15.06 8.20
C GLY A 32 -9.17 -13.77 8.22
N PHE A 33 -9.19 -12.96 7.16
CA PHE A 33 -8.51 -11.65 7.15
C PHE A 33 -9.23 -10.64 8.04
N ARG A 34 -8.46 -9.72 8.65
CA ARG A 34 -8.97 -8.66 9.53
C ARG A 34 -8.43 -7.27 9.19
N LYS A 35 -7.40 -7.19 8.37
CA LYS A 35 -6.77 -5.95 7.93
C LYS A 35 -6.84 -5.85 6.41
N PHE A 36 -7.31 -4.71 5.90
CA PHE A 36 -7.57 -4.56 4.48
C PHE A 36 -6.89 -3.31 3.91
N GLU A 37 -6.33 -3.47 2.72
CA GLU A 37 -6.04 -2.35 1.83
C GLU A 37 -7.07 -2.36 0.70
N LEU A 38 -7.86 -1.29 0.60
CA LEU A 38 -8.92 -1.20 -0.39
C LEU A 38 -8.43 -0.43 -1.62
N MET A 39 -8.49 -1.10 -2.76
CA MET A 39 -8.17 -0.47 -4.04
C MET A 39 -9.27 0.49 -4.48
N VAL A 40 -8.86 1.68 -4.87
CA VAL A 40 -9.76 2.70 -5.42
C VAL A 40 -9.94 2.47 -6.91
N HIS A 41 -11.13 2.01 -7.29
CA HIS A 41 -11.44 1.67 -8.69
C HIS A 41 -12.95 1.82 -8.95
N PRO A 42 -13.38 2.29 -10.16
CA PRO A 42 -14.79 2.31 -10.55
C PRO A 42 -15.43 0.94 -10.42
N GLY A 43 -16.58 0.85 -9.72
CA GLY A 43 -17.30 -0.40 -9.47
C GLY A 43 -16.84 -1.17 -8.22
N HIS A 44 -15.69 -0.84 -7.63
CA HIS A 44 -15.21 -1.40 -6.37
C HIS A 44 -15.36 -0.40 -5.22
N LEU A 45 -14.59 0.68 -5.23
CA LEU A 45 -14.65 1.79 -4.29
C LEU A 45 -14.25 3.06 -5.06
N TRP A 46 -15.17 4.02 -5.27
CA TRP A 46 -14.89 5.14 -6.16
C TRP A 46 -15.26 6.50 -5.57
N PRO A 47 -14.29 7.32 -5.10
CA PRO A 47 -14.52 8.59 -4.41
C PRO A 47 -15.38 9.61 -5.18
N PRO A 48 -15.23 9.80 -6.52
CA PRO A 48 -16.06 10.77 -7.26
C PRO A 48 -17.56 10.47 -7.29
N ARG A 49 -17.94 9.23 -7.04
CA ARG A 49 -19.34 8.78 -6.93
C ARG A 49 -19.44 7.76 -5.81
N PRO A 50 -19.35 8.19 -4.54
CA PRO A 50 -19.42 7.28 -3.42
C PRO A 50 -20.82 6.65 -3.39
N ASP A 51 -20.85 5.34 -3.30
CA ASP A 51 -22.05 4.58 -3.02
C ASP A 51 -22.31 4.63 -1.51
N ALA A 52 -23.23 5.49 -1.09
CA ALA A 52 -23.52 5.69 0.34
C ALA A 52 -24.05 4.41 1.01
N GLU A 53 -24.83 3.60 0.31
CA GLU A 53 -25.34 2.31 0.79
C GLU A 53 -24.17 1.32 0.93
N GLY A 54 -23.32 1.22 -0.10
CA GLY A 54 -22.12 0.38 -0.06
C GLY A 54 -21.14 0.78 1.03
N LEU A 55 -20.96 2.07 1.33
CA LEU A 55 -20.11 2.54 2.43
C LEU A 55 -20.72 2.21 3.80
N ALA A 56 -22.04 2.35 3.97
CA ALA A 56 -22.71 1.95 5.20
C ALA A 56 -22.57 0.43 5.44
N GLU A 57 -22.74 -0.36 4.38
CA GLU A 57 -22.55 -1.81 4.43
C GLU A 57 -21.09 -2.18 4.72
N LEU A 58 -20.12 -1.51 4.11
CA LEU A 58 -18.69 -1.71 4.41
C LEU A 58 -18.39 -1.52 5.90
N ARG A 59 -18.88 -0.42 6.49
CA ARG A 59 -18.72 -0.18 7.94
C ARG A 59 -19.35 -1.28 8.78
N ARG A 60 -20.55 -1.74 8.39
CA ARG A 60 -21.25 -2.83 9.10
C ARG A 60 -20.45 -4.14 9.03
N VAL A 61 -19.91 -4.48 7.87
CA VAL A 61 -19.09 -5.68 7.67
C VAL A 61 -17.81 -5.62 8.50
N LEU A 62 -17.11 -4.48 8.45
CA LEU A 62 -15.88 -4.27 9.23
C LEU A 62 -16.16 -4.43 10.73
N ALA A 63 -17.21 -3.79 11.25
CA ALA A 63 -17.59 -3.89 12.66
C ALA A 63 -17.97 -5.33 13.06
N ALA A 64 -18.74 -6.04 12.23
CA ALA A 64 -19.16 -7.41 12.49
C ALA A 64 -17.98 -8.41 12.49
N ALA A 65 -16.94 -8.13 11.70
CA ALA A 65 -15.75 -8.97 11.59
C ALA A 65 -14.64 -8.58 12.56
N ASP A 66 -14.79 -7.51 13.35
CA ASP A 66 -13.70 -6.91 14.13
C ASP A 66 -12.47 -6.64 13.24
N ALA A 67 -12.71 -5.95 12.13
CA ALA A 67 -11.73 -5.71 11.07
C ALA A 67 -11.54 -4.22 10.80
N GLU A 68 -10.39 -3.86 10.23
CA GLU A 68 -10.03 -2.48 9.92
C GLU A 68 -9.58 -2.31 8.46
N VAL A 69 -9.77 -1.11 7.93
CA VAL A 69 -9.11 -0.66 6.70
C VAL A 69 -7.81 0.02 7.11
N VAL A 70 -6.69 -0.59 6.71
CA VAL A 70 -5.35 -0.02 6.96
C VAL A 70 -5.10 1.15 6.00
N THR A 71 -5.34 0.93 4.71
CA THR A 71 -5.08 1.92 3.67
C THR A 71 -6.12 1.89 2.56
N LEU A 72 -6.24 3.03 1.88
CA LEU A 72 -6.77 3.08 0.52
C LEU A 72 -5.59 3.22 -0.45
N ASN A 73 -5.65 2.50 -1.56
CA ASN A 73 -4.64 2.54 -2.60
C ASN A 73 -5.30 2.83 -3.96
N MET A 74 -4.86 3.88 -4.64
CA MET A 74 -5.30 4.17 -5.99
C MET A 74 -4.26 3.67 -6.98
N PRO A 75 -4.62 2.79 -7.94
CA PRO A 75 -3.67 2.34 -8.95
C PRO A 75 -3.03 3.54 -9.67
N ASN A 76 -1.70 3.66 -9.58
CA ASN A 76 -0.95 4.78 -10.15
C ASN A 76 -0.77 4.68 -11.68
N ILE A 77 -1.61 3.88 -12.36
CA ILE A 77 -1.55 3.71 -13.81
C ILE A 77 -2.08 4.97 -14.51
N ASP A 78 -3.24 5.46 -14.06
CA ASP A 78 -3.98 6.53 -14.72
C ASP A 78 -3.73 7.91 -14.11
N ILE A 79 -3.05 8.00 -12.94
CA ILE A 79 -2.74 9.26 -12.26
C ILE A 79 -1.24 9.51 -12.22
N ASN A 80 -0.87 10.79 -12.26
CA ASN A 80 0.53 11.21 -12.16
C ASN A 80 0.64 12.61 -11.58
N VAL A 81 1.07 12.70 -10.33
CA VAL A 81 1.27 14.00 -9.62
C VAL A 81 2.45 14.79 -10.19
N ALA A 82 3.36 14.15 -10.92
CA ALA A 82 4.49 14.77 -11.59
C ALA A 82 4.30 14.87 -13.12
N ALA A 83 3.05 14.78 -13.62
CA ALA A 83 2.77 14.91 -15.05
C ALA A 83 3.23 16.27 -15.60
N ALA A 84 3.70 16.32 -16.86
CA ALA A 84 4.13 17.56 -17.52
C ALA A 84 2.98 18.56 -17.65
N ALA A 85 1.78 18.10 -18.04
CA ALA A 85 0.61 18.99 -18.18
C ALA A 85 0.00 19.33 -16.82
N PRO A 86 -0.19 20.62 -16.49
CA PRO A 86 -0.76 21.06 -15.22
C PRO A 86 -2.19 20.54 -15.00
N GLU A 87 -2.99 20.37 -16.05
CA GLU A 87 -4.34 19.83 -15.98
C GLU A 87 -4.33 18.35 -15.50
N MET A 88 -3.34 17.56 -15.95
CA MET A 88 -3.19 16.17 -15.52
C MET A 88 -2.74 16.09 -14.06
N ARG A 89 -1.86 16.99 -13.61
CA ARG A 89 -1.50 17.09 -12.19
C ARG A 89 -2.71 17.47 -11.35
N ALA A 90 -3.45 18.50 -11.76
CA ALA A 90 -4.65 18.96 -11.05
C ALA A 90 -5.69 17.84 -10.92
N TYR A 91 -5.93 17.08 -12.00
CA TYR A 91 -6.82 15.91 -11.95
C TYR A 91 -6.31 14.84 -10.97
N SER A 92 -5.02 14.51 -11.05
CA SER A 92 -4.41 13.50 -10.15
C SER A 92 -4.52 13.90 -8.68
N ILE A 93 -4.23 15.16 -8.36
CA ILE A 93 -4.34 15.71 -7.00
C ILE A 93 -5.81 15.73 -6.53
N ALA A 94 -6.77 16.09 -7.40
CA ALA A 94 -8.19 16.06 -7.07
C ALA A 94 -8.68 14.63 -6.75
N MET A 95 -8.25 13.64 -7.52
CA MET A 95 -8.56 12.23 -7.29
C MET A 95 -7.98 11.75 -5.96
N LEU A 96 -6.72 12.04 -5.68
CA LEU A 96 -6.06 11.70 -4.42
C LEU A 96 -6.71 12.42 -3.23
N THR A 97 -7.09 13.69 -3.39
CA THR A 97 -7.84 14.44 -2.36
C THR A 97 -9.17 13.76 -2.03
N GLY A 98 -9.89 13.29 -3.05
CA GLY A 98 -11.12 12.49 -2.87
C GLY A 98 -10.84 11.18 -2.11
N THR A 99 -9.73 10.52 -2.42
CA THR A 99 -9.30 9.29 -1.74
C THR A 99 -8.95 9.56 -0.27
N VAL A 100 -8.23 10.66 0.04
CA VAL A 100 -7.94 11.08 1.42
C VAL A 100 -9.22 11.30 2.23
N ARG A 101 -10.20 12.02 1.66
CA ARG A 101 -11.49 12.27 2.33
C ARG A 101 -12.25 10.98 2.59
N LEU A 102 -12.26 10.07 1.62
CA LEU A 102 -12.89 8.77 1.78
C LEU A 102 -12.18 7.92 2.83
N ALA A 103 -10.84 7.91 2.85
CA ALA A 103 -10.04 7.23 3.87
C ALA A 103 -10.39 7.73 5.28
N SER A 104 -10.46 9.04 5.45
CA SER A 104 -10.90 9.69 6.68
C SER A 104 -12.33 9.27 7.08
N GLU A 105 -13.25 9.23 6.13
CA GLU A 105 -14.66 8.86 6.35
C GLU A 105 -14.83 7.42 6.83
N ILE A 106 -14.03 6.48 6.31
CA ILE A 106 -14.10 5.06 6.69
C ILE A 106 -13.14 4.70 7.83
N GLY A 107 -12.34 5.66 8.33
CA GLY A 107 -11.39 5.44 9.41
C GLY A 107 -10.11 4.69 9.00
N ALA A 108 -9.70 4.79 7.73
CA ALA A 108 -8.45 4.20 7.27
C ALA A 108 -7.25 4.95 7.84
N ARG A 109 -6.20 4.22 8.24
CA ARG A 109 -4.98 4.78 8.84
C ARG A 109 -4.21 5.66 7.86
N GLY A 110 -4.21 5.33 6.56
CA GLY A 110 -3.50 6.07 5.55
C GLY A 110 -4.02 5.85 4.12
N ILE A 111 -3.42 6.57 3.20
CA ILE A 111 -3.52 6.29 1.76
C ILE A 111 -2.15 6.04 1.17
N VAL A 112 -2.09 5.14 0.19
CA VAL A 112 -0.89 4.88 -0.59
C VAL A 112 -0.84 5.85 -1.77
N ILE A 113 0.29 6.52 -1.93
CA ILE A 113 0.56 7.44 -3.05
C ILE A 113 1.89 7.11 -3.71
N GLY A 114 1.97 7.28 -5.04
CA GLY A 114 3.23 7.23 -5.76
C GLY A 114 3.84 8.63 -5.90
N PRO A 115 5.18 8.75 -6.00
CA PRO A 115 5.84 10.04 -6.16
C PRO A 115 5.58 10.67 -7.54
N GLY A 116 5.04 9.93 -8.48
CA GLY A 116 4.81 10.36 -9.86
C GLY A 116 5.73 9.67 -10.85
N LYS A 117 5.51 9.93 -12.14
CA LYS A 117 6.21 9.26 -13.26
C LYS A 117 6.85 10.27 -14.18
N ALA A 118 8.08 9.99 -14.62
CA ALA A 118 8.75 10.72 -15.68
C ALA A 118 8.39 10.14 -17.06
N ASN A 119 8.53 10.96 -18.12
CA ASN A 119 8.50 10.44 -19.47
C ASN A 119 9.75 9.58 -19.72
N PRO A 120 9.63 8.30 -20.06
CA PRO A 120 10.81 7.43 -20.20
C PRO A 120 11.64 7.72 -21.43
N LEU A 121 11.09 8.41 -22.44
CA LEU A 121 11.80 8.74 -23.68
C LEU A 121 12.52 10.09 -23.62
N PHE A 122 11.92 11.05 -22.91
CA PHE A 122 12.46 12.39 -22.74
C PHE A 122 12.04 12.92 -21.37
N PRO A 123 12.75 12.52 -20.28
CA PRO A 123 12.38 12.92 -18.94
C PRO A 123 12.61 14.42 -18.72
N ALA A 124 11.71 15.03 -17.93
CA ALA A 124 11.93 16.37 -17.41
C ALA A 124 13.09 16.37 -16.40
N ASP A 125 13.56 17.56 -16.04
CA ASP A 125 14.56 17.74 -15.00
C ASP A 125 14.08 17.09 -13.69
N PRO A 126 14.88 16.27 -13.00
CA PRO A 126 14.51 15.69 -11.71
C PRO A 126 14.06 16.71 -10.66
N ALA A 127 14.62 17.93 -10.69
CA ALA A 127 14.18 19.02 -9.79
C ALA A 127 12.75 19.45 -10.09
N GLU A 128 12.37 19.59 -11.37
CA GLU A 128 11.00 19.90 -11.78
C GLU A 128 10.00 18.83 -11.33
N LEU A 129 10.36 17.56 -11.49
CA LEU A 129 9.51 16.43 -11.05
C LEU A 129 9.34 16.44 -9.51
N THR A 130 10.41 16.77 -8.79
CA THR A 130 10.40 16.89 -7.33
C THR A 130 9.54 18.06 -6.86
N ASP A 131 9.62 19.21 -7.53
CA ASP A 131 8.76 20.36 -7.24
C ASP A 131 7.28 20.03 -7.44
N HIS A 132 6.94 19.30 -8.50
CA HIS A 132 5.56 18.84 -8.72
C HIS A 132 5.09 17.87 -7.63
N PHE A 133 5.95 16.94 -7.20
CA PHE A 133 5.64 16.01 -6.12
C PHE A 133 5.43 16.73 -4.79
N PHE A 134 6.30 17.69 -4.45
CA PHE A 134 6.18 18.48 -3.23
C PHE A 134 4.90 19.35 -3.24
N ALA A 135 4.55 19.96 -4.37
CA ALA A 135 3.29 20.69 -4.52
C ALA A 135 2.05 19.79 -4.31
N ALA A 136 2.15 18.52 -4.71
CA ALA A 136 1.10 17.55 -4.42
C ALA A 136 1.03 17.22 -2.92
N LEU A 137 2.16 17.03 -2.25
CA LEU A 137 2.23 16.82 -0.79
C LEU A 137 1.68 18.02 -0.03
N ASP A 138 2.03 19.25 -0.44
CA ASP A 138 1.52 20.51 0.16
C ASP A 138 -0.02 20.59 0.10
N THR A 139 -0.62 20.03 -0.95
CA THR A 139 -2.07 20.00 -1.12
C THR A 139 -2.73 18.87 -0.32
N LEU A 140 -2.14 17.68 -0.35
CA LEU A 140 -2.75 16.47 0.22
C LEU A 140 -2.54 16.35 1.73
N PHE A 141 -1.36 16.72 2.24
CA PHE A 141 -1.00 16.52 3.63
C PHE A 141 -1.92 17.25 4.62
N PRO A 142 -2.26 18.54 4.43
CA PRO A 142 -3.19 19.23 5.33
C PRO A 142 -4.57 18.59 5.37
N VAL A 143 -5.06 18.07 4.23
CA VAL A 143 -6.35 17.37 4.14
C VAL A 143 -6.29 16.05 4.90
N ALA A 144 -5.23 15.27 4.73
CA ALA A 144 -5.02 14.01 5.43
C ALA A 144 -4.93 14.24 6.96
N LYS A 145 -4.09 15.18 7.39
CA LYS A 145 -3.90 15.51 8.80
C LYS A 145 -5.19 15.97 9.47
N SER A 146 -5.97 16.84 8.81
CA SER A 146 -7.26 17.29 9.34
C SER A 146 -8.31 16.19 9.42
N GLY A 147 -8.22 15.19 8.55
CA GLY A 147 -9.10 14.03 8.48
C GLY A 147 -8.67 12.86 9.38
N GLY A 148 -7.54 12.96 10.09
CA GLY A 148 -7.03 11.87 10.94
C GLY A 148 -6.49 10.67 10.16
N THR A 149 -6.13 10.84 8.89
CA THR A 149 -5.47 9.82 8.05
C THR A 149 -4.08 10.29 7.64
N ALA A 150 -3.23 9.40 7.15
CA ALA A 150 -1.85 9.68 6.79
C ALA A 150 -1.58 9.53 5.28
N LEU A 151 -0.46 10.12 4.81
CA LEU A 151 0.06 9.87 3.47
C LEU A 151 1.27 8.93 3.57
N TRP A 152 1.26 7.84 2.79
CA TRP A 152 2.36 6.89 2.72
C TRP A 152 2.81 6.74 1.28
N VAL A 153 4.10 7.00 1.04
CA VAL A 153 4.72 6.95 -0.29
C VAL A 153 5.25 5.56 -0.54
N GLU A 154 4.91 4.98 -1.69
CA GLU A 154 5.33 3.63 -2.07
C GLU A 154 6.47 3.65 -3.09
N ASN A 155 7.44 2.75 -2.95
CA ASN A 155 8.45 2.47 -3.96
C ASN A 155 7.81 1.76 -5.17
N MET A 156 7.87 2.41 -6.33
CA MET A 156 7.24 1.92 -7.57
C MET A 156 8.23 1.91 -8.73
N PRO A 157 8.44 0.78 -9.42
CA PRO A 157 9.50 0.60 -10.42
C PRO A 157 9.51 1.61 -11.56
N PHE A 158 8.34 2.15 -11.92
CA PHE A 158 8.17 3.08 -13.03
C PHE A 158 7.94 4.53 -12.58
N ALA A 159 8.12 4.81 -11.28
CA ALA A 159 8.13 6.17 -10.76
C ALA A 159 9.45 6.87 -11.08
N TYR A 160 9.48 8.22 -10.99
CA TYR A 160 10.72 8.96 -11.13
C TYR A 160 11.64 8.81 -9.90
N LEU A 161 11.08 8.42 -8.76
CA LEU A 161 11.79 7.96 -7.55
C LEU A 161 11.43 6.49 -7.33
N PRO A 162 12.13 5.53 -7.99
CA PRO A 162 11.69 4.15 -7.99
C PRO A 162 12.11 3.36 -6.75
N ASP A 163 13.21 3.75 -6.10
CA ASP A 163 13.81 3.08 -4.96
C ASP A 163 13.67 3.87 -3.65
N ILE A 164 13.89 3.19 -2.54
CA ILE A 164 13.74 3.78 -1.20
C ILE A 164 14.77 4.86 -0.94
N ASP A 165 15.98 4.72 -1.46
CA ASP A 165 17.03 5.72 -1.27
C ASP A 165 16.65 7.07 -1.91
N ALA A 166 16.03 7.05 -3.09
CA ALA A 166 15.52 8.24 -3.75
C ALA A 166 14.31 8.84 -3.00
N ILE A 167 13.38 7.99 -2.54
CA ILE A 167 12.19 8.42 -1.79
C ILE A 167 12.59 9.05 -0.46
N THR A 168 13.45 8.41 0.33
CA THR A 168 13.87 8.92 1.64
C THR A 168 14.59 10.25 1.51
N ARG A 169 15.52 10.39 0.55
CA ARG A 169 16.18 11.67 0.28
C ARG A 169 15.19 12.77 -0.09
N ALA A 170 14.18 12.47 -0.91
CA ALA A 170 13.16 13.45 -1.28
C ALA A 170 12.30 13.85 -0.07
N LEU A 171 11.86 12.90 0.75
CA LEU A 171 11.06 13.18 1.95
C LEU A 171 11.86 13.92 3.02
N ASP A 172 13.14 13.63 3.18
CA ASP A 172 14.03 14.36 4.10
C ASP A 172 14.24 15.82 3.62
N CYS A 173 14.39 16.01 2.30
CA CYS A 173 14.45 17.35 1.70
C CYS A 173 13.12 18.10 1.86
N TYR A 174 11.98 17.41 1.75
CA TYR A 174 10.65 18.00 1.99
C TYR A 174 10.46 18.40 3.45
N GLY A 175 11.10 17.72 4.40
CA GLY A 175 11.18 18.12 5.81
C GLY A 175 9.91 17.86 6.62
N ASN A 176 9.11 16.85 6.28
CA ASN A 176 7.92 16.44 7.04
C ASN A 176 8.01 14.97 7.43
N ASP A 177 8.22 14.70 8.73
CA ASP A 177 8.38 13.35 9.28
C ASP A 177 7.06 12.58 9.43
N ASP A 178 5.91 13.25 9.33
CA ASP A 178 4.59 12.61 9.40
C ASP A 178 4.25 11.81 8.12
N ILE A 179 5.01 12.01 7.01
CA ILE A 179 4.82 11.25 5.78
C ILE A 179 5.52 9.90 5.89
N GLY A 180 4.74 8.83 5.80
CA GLY A 180 5.23 7.46 5.90
C GLY A 180 5.68 6.86 4.58
N ILE A 181 6.21 5.63 4.66
CA ILE A 181 6.63 4.82 3.52
C ILE A 181 5.90 3.48 3.56
N VAL A 182 5.42 3.06 2.40
CA VAL A 182 5.05 1.68 2.09
C VAL A 182 6.21 1.05 1.36
N TYR A 183 6.73 -0.05 1.87
CA TYR A 183 7.78 -0.81 1.22
C TYR A 183 7.20 -2.03 0.53
N ASP A 184 7.19 -2.03 -0.80
CA ASP A 184 6.79 -3.20 -1.59
C ASP A 184 8.04 -4.02 -1.98
N VAL A 185 8.07 -5.28 -1.51
CA VAL A 185 9.20 -6.16 -1.74
C VAL A 185 9.30 -6.66 -3.19
N ALA A 186 8.18 -6.77 -3.91
CA ALA A 186 8.19 -7.15 -5.31
C ALA A 186 8.70 -6.01 -6.18
N ASN A 187 8.27 -4.78 -5.88
CA ASN A 187 8.76 -3.57 -6.54
C ASN A 187 10.28 -3.43 -6.39
N ALA A 188 10.79 -3.55 -5.15
CA ALA A 188 12.21 -3.52 -4.84
C ALA A 188 12.97 -4.64 -5.56
N HIS A 189 12.47 -5.88 -5.50
CA HIS A 189 13.11 -7.03 -6.15
C HIS A 189 13.17 -6.87 -7.68
N PHE A 190 12.13 -6.32 -8.29
CA PHE A 190 12.08 -6.12 -9.74
C PHE A 190 13.16 -5.16 -10.24
N ILE A 191 13.46 -4.08 -9.50
CA ILE A 191 14.50 -3.10 -9.85
C ILE A 191 15.89 -3.46 -9.32
N ASP A 192 16.05 -4.67 -8.76
CA ASP A 192 17.31 -5.15 -8.17
C ASP A 192 17.79 -4.36 -6.94
N GLU A 193 16.85 -3.75 -6.18
CA GLU A 193 17.14 -3.13 -4.88
C GLU A 193 17.41 -4.21 -3.82
N ASP A 194 18.42 -3.99 -2.96
CA ASP A 194 18.63 -4.85 -1.80
C ASP A 194 17.53 -4.61 -0.77
N ILE A 195 16.67 -5.63 -0.55
CA ILE A 195 15.50 -5.53 0.32
C ILE A 195 15.89 -5.23 1.77
N ARG A 196 17.01 -5.76 2.27
CA ARG A 196 17.48 -5.50 3.64
C ARG A 196 17.91 -4.04 3.79
N ASP A 197 18.68 -3.54 2.85
CA ASP A 197 19.15 -2.16 2.82
C ASP A 197 17.97 -1.19 2.68
N GLY A 198 17.04 -1.48 1.75
CA GLY A 198 15.84 -0.69 1.53
C GLY A 198 14.95 -0.61 2.78
N LEU A 199 14.63 -1.74 3.42
CA LEU A 199 13.89 -1.75 4.68
C LEU A 199 14.60 -0.94 5.78
N GLY A 200 15.92 -1.08 5.91
CA GLY A 200 16.72 -0.32 6.87
C GLY A 200 16.65 1.19 6.63
N LYS A 201 16.70 1.63 5.37
CA LYS A 201 16.62 3.04 4.97
C LYS A 201 15.25 3.67 5.21
N CYS A 202 14.17 2.89 5.21
CA CYS A 202 12.84 3.42 5.57
C CYS A 202 12.81 3.98 6.99
N GLY A 203 13.56 3.39 7.94
CA GLY A 203 13.64 3.84 9.32
C GLY A 203 12.27 4.02 9.97
N GLN A 204 12.07 5.11 10.69
CA GLN A 204 10.80 5.43 11.37
C GLN A 204 9.65 5.73 10.40
N ARG A 205 9.94 5.96 9.11
CA ARG A 205 8.93 6.19 8.08
C ARG A 205 8.26 4.91 7.60
N LEU A 206 8.79 3.70 7.88
CA LEU A 206 8.17 2.43 7.49
C LEU A 206 6.82 2.26 8.20
N LYS A 207 5.74 2.22 7.41
CA LYS A 207 4.36 2.10 7.93
C LYS A 207 3.66 0.84 7.45
N LEU A 208 4.02 0.34 6.27
CA LEU A 208 3.41 -0.85 5.69
C LEU A 208 4.44 -1.58 4.82
N VAL A 209 4.34 -2.89 4.78
CA VAL A 209 5.12 -3.75 3.89
C VAL A 209 4.16 -4.52 2.99
N HIS A 210 4.30 -4.38 1.68
CA HIS A 210 3.58 -5.17 0.70
C HIS A 210 4.35 -6.45 0.35
N LEU A 211 3.63 -7.55 0.26
CA LEU A 211 4.16 -8.86 -0.09
C LEU A 211 3.44 -9.41 -1.32
N SER A 212 4.18 -9.62 -2.38
CA SER A 212 3.80 -10.39 -3.56
C SER A 212 5.07 -10.90 -4.23
N ASP A 213 4.96 -11.82 -5.19
CA ASP A 213 6.11 -12.37 -5.87
C ASP A 213 6.25 -11.77 -7.29
N THR A 214 7.49 -11.68 -7.75
CA THR A 214 7.83 -11.24 -9.11
C THR A 214 9.17 -11.84 -9.54
N GLY A 215 9.39 -11.85 -10.86
CA GLY A 215 10.72 -12.06 -11.42
C GLY A 215 11.38 -10.73 -11.75
N ARG A 216 12.66 -10.75 -12.17
CA ARG A 216 13.39 -9.54 -12.59
C ARG A 216 13.18 -9.16 -14.07
N GLN A 217 12.60 -10.05 -14.86
CA GLN A 217 12.37 -9.81 -16.30
C GLN A 217 10.96 -9.30 -16.61
N HIS A 218 10.00 -9.66 -15.76
CA HIS A 218 8.60 -9.28 -15.93
C HIS A 218 8.05 -8.79 -14.60
N TYR A 219 7.64 -7.54 -14.57
CA TYR A 219 7.00 -6.93 -13.41
C TYR A 219 5.63 -7.56 -13.17
N ARG A 220 5.43 -8.09 -11.96
CA ARG A 220 4.21 -8.74 -11.52
C ARG A 220 4.01 -8.60 -10.02
N HIS A 221 2.79 -8.87 -9.59
CA HIS A 221 2.41 -9.13 -8.20
C HIS A 221 1.81 -10.53 -8.13
N ASP A 222 2.62 -11.52 -8.44
CA ASP A 222 2.21 -12.92 -8.50
C ASP A 222 2.07 -13.52 -7.07
N PRO A 223 1.32 -14.64 -6.95
CA PRO A 223 1.30 -15.46 -5.74
C PRO A 223 2.69 -15.93 -5.34
N VAL A 224 2.94 -16.02 -4.03
CA VAL A 224 4.22 -16.44 -3.45
C VAL A 224 4.69 -17.79 -4.01
N GLY A 225 5.94 -17.82 -4.48
CA GLY A 225 6.59 -18.99 -5.07
C GLY A 225 6.39 -19.12 -6.59
N ARG A 226 5.86 -18.08 -7.26
CA ARG A 226 5.82 -18.00 -8.73
C ARG A 226 6.90 -17.11 -9.33
N GLY A 227 7.58 -16.31 -8.51
CA GLY A 227 8.70 -15.47 -8.87
C GLY A 227 9.99 -15.88 -8.18
N THR A 228 10.82 -14.88 -7.86
CA THR A 228 12.15 -15.09 -7.29
C THR A 228 12.45 -14.20 -6.07
N VAL A 229 11.41 -13.58 -5.48
CA VAL A 229 11.56 -12.80 -4.24
C VAL A 229 12.08 -13.70 -3.11
N PRO A 230 13.12 -13.28 -2.36
CA PRO A 230 13.77 -14.13 -1.35
C PRO A 230 12.98 -14.18 -0.02
N PHE A 231 11.72 -14.64 -0.05
CA PHE A 231 10.80 -14.64 1.10
C PHE A 231 11.36 -15.28 2.37
N ARG A 232 12.25 -16.30 2.24
CA ARG A 232 12.88 -16.96 3.39
C ARG A 232 13.66 -16.00 4.28
N ALA A 233 14.23 -14.95 3.71
CA ALA A 233 15.05 -13.98 4.43
C ALA A 233 14.22 -12.82 5.03
N ILE A 234 13.04 -12.52 4.48
CA ILE A 234 12.27 -11.32 4.82
C ILE A 234 11.82 -11.30 6.29
N PRO A 235 11.36 -12.39 6.93
CA PRO A 235 10.98 -12.34 8.34
C PRO A 235 12.11 -11.89 9.28
N ALA A 236 13.35 -12.24 8.98
CA ALA A 236 14.50 -11.75 9.74
C ALA A 236 14.76 -10.26 9.48
N MET A 237 14.63 -9.81 8.23
CA MET A 237 14.78 -8.41 7.86
C MET A 237 13.74 -7.52 8.52
N LEU A 238 12.47 -7.96 8.60
CA LEU A 238 11.40 -7.23 9.28
C LEU A 238 11.66 -7.10 10.79
N ARG A 239 12.18 -8.15 11.43
CA ARG A 239 12.61 -8.07 12.85
C ARG A 239 13.79 -7.11 13.05
N ASP A 240 14.75 -7.11 12.14
CA ASP A 240 15.93 -6.23 12.22
C ASP A 240 15.54 -4.73 12.19
N VAL A 241 14.42 -4.39 11.55
CA VAL A 241 13.90 -3.02 11.47
C VAL A 241 12.74 -2.75 12.44
N ASP A 242 12.47 -3.67 13.37
CA ASP A 242 11.42 -3.56 14.40
C ASP A 242 10.01 -3.35 13.81
N TYR A 243 9.72 -4.01 12.67
CA TYR A 243 8.40 -3.94 12.05
C TYR A 243 7.43 -4.92 12.71
N HIS A 244 6.38 -4.39 13.33
CA HIS A 244 5.41 -5.16 14.11
C HIS A 244 4.00 -5.23 13.52
N ASP A 245 3.70 -4.44 12.47
CA ASP A 245 2.41 -4.51 11.81
C ASP A 245 2.27 -5.78 10.94
N CYS A 246 1.02 -6.13 10.57
CA CYS A 246 0.78 -7.19 9.62
C CYS A 246 1.24 -6.77 8.21
N PRO A 247 2.10 -7.54 7.55
CA PRO A 247 2.38 -7.30 6.13
C PRO A 247 1.11 -7.47 5.29
N MET A 248 0.98 -6.66 4.24
CA MET A 248 -0.16 -6.65 3.34
C MET A 248 0.11 -7.52 2.12
N LEU A 249 -0.73 -8.51 1.84
CA LEU A 249 -0.65 -9.30 0.63
C LEU A 249 -1.23 -8.50 -0.55
N GLU A 250 -0.38 -8.06 -1.46
CA GLU A 250 -0.79 -7.42 -2.71
C GLU A 250 -0.64 -8.39 -3.88
N ILE A 251 -1.49 -9.39 -3.93
CA ILE A 251 -1.46 -10.45 -4.94
C ILE A 251 -2.48 -10.15 -6.03
N ILE A 252 -2.05 -10.17 -7.29
CA ILE A 252 -2.90 -9.96 -8.45
C ILE A 252 -3.06 -11.28 -9.21
N SER A 253 -4.23 -11.89 -9.05
CA SER A 253 -4.55 -13.19 -9.64
C SER A 253 -5.99 -13.27 -10.14
N ARG A 254 -6.23 -14.16 -11.10
CA ARG A 254 -7.59 -14.50 -11.56
C ARG A 254 -8.29 -15.52 -10.67
N ASP A 255 -7.52 -16.34 -9.95
CA ASP A 255 -7.99 -17.27 -8.93
C ASP A 255 -7.59 -16.76 -7.55
N ALA A 256 -8.11 -15.57 -7.21
CA ALA A 256 -7.60 -14.75 -6.12
C ALA A 256 -7.68 -15.45 -4.76
N ASP A 257 -8.84 -15.99 -4.38
CA ASP A 257 -9.04 -16.62 -3.06
C ASP A 257 -8.05 -17.77 -2.84
N LYS A 258 -7.92 -18.65 -3.84
CA LYS A 258 -6.99 -19.77 -3.77
C LYS A 258 -5.54 -19.30 -3.70
N ASP A 259 -5.14 -18.41 -4.60
CA ASP A 259 -3.75 -17.98 -4.73
C ASP A 259 -3.29 -17.14 -3.52
N ILE A 260 -4.19 -16.35 -2.92
CA ILE A 260 -3.92 -15.59 -1.69
C ILE A 260 -3.79 -16.56 -0.50
N LEU A 261 -4.70 -17.55 -0.34
CA LEU A 261 -4.60 -18.51 0.75
C LEU A 261 -3.38 -19.44 0.61
N ASP A 262 -3.06 -19.91 -0.59
CA ASP A 262 -1.82 -20.67 -0.86
C ASP A 262 -0.57 -19.84 -0.48
N SER A 263 -0.61 -18.53 -0.71
CA SER A 263 0.48 -17.61 -0.34
C SER A 263 0.59 -17.42 1.17
N VAL A 264 -0.53 -17.30 1.88
CA VAL A 264 -0.58 -17.28 3.36
C VAL A 264 0.11 -18.53 3.94
N GLU A 265 -0.25 -19.72 3.45
CA GLU A 265 0.32 -20.98 3.93
C GLU A 265 1.84 -21.04 3.71
N LYS A 266 2.31 -20.64 2.53
CA LYS A 266 3.74 -20.60 2.20
C LYS A 266 4.51 -19.61 3.07
N LEU A 267 3.97 -18.40 3.26
CA LEU A 267 4.61 -17.37 4.10
C LEU A 267 4.64 -17.78 5.57
N ALA A 268 3.56 -18.36 6.09
CA ALA A 268 3.54 -18.88 7.45
C ALA A 268 4.60 -19.97 7.66
N ALA A 269 4.77 -20.89 6.69
CA ALA A 269 5.82 -21.91 6.72
C ALA A 269 7.24 -21.33 6.66
N LEU A 270 7.40 -20.10 6.18
CA LEU A 270 8.67 -19.37 6.14
C LEU A 270 8.94 -18.51 7.39
N GLY A 271 8.03 -18.55 8.38
CA GLY A 271 8.22 -17.87 9.66
C GLY A 271 7.63 -16.45 9.73
N PHE A 272 6.72 -16.09 8.82
CA PHE A 272 5.86 -14.93 9.02
C PHE A 272 4.82 -15.28 10.09
N THR A 273 5.09 -14.91 11.32
CA THR A 273 4.20 -15.10 12.48
C THR A 273 3.63 -13.77 12.93
N PRO A 274 2.45 -13.76 13.60
CA PRO A 274 1.94 -12.52 14.18
C PRO A 274 2.97 -11.91 15.10
N ALA A 275 3.06 -10.58 15.12
CA ALA A 275 3.68 -9.89 16.23
C ALA A 275 2.96 -10.38 17.50
N SER A 276 3.71 -10.92 18.48
CA SER A 276 3.12 -11.39 19.73
C SER A 276 2.38 -10.23 20.38
N ALA A 277 1.16 -10.47 20.84
CA ALA A 277 0.30 -9.48 21.53
C ALA A 277 0.96 -8.87 22.79
N ASP A 278 2.12 -9.39 23.20
CA ASP A 278 2.86 -8.97 24.38
C ASP A 278 3.68 -7.67 24.20
N ALA A 279 3.85 -7.18 22.97
CA ALA A 279 4.63 -5.95 22.72
C ALA A 279 3.82 -4.64 22.87
N GLN A 280 2.52 -4.71 23.00
CA GLN A 280 1.65 -3.50 23.10
C GLN A 280 1.56 -2.89 24.49
N TYR A 281 2.16 -3.48 25.54
CA TYR A 281 2.02 -3.00 26.93
C TYR A 281 3.30 -2.41 27.55
N SER A 282 4.41 -2.24 26.82
CA SER A 282 5.66 -1.73 27.42
C SER A 282 5.99 -0.25 27.15
N SER A 283 5.11 0.51 26.50
CA SER A 283 5.37 1.93 26.17
C SER A 283 4.56 2.96 26.97
N THR A 284 4.10 2.60 28.19
CA THR A 284 3.50 3.57 29.12
C THR A 284 4.03 3.31 30.55
N GLN A 285 5.26 3.75 30.80
CA GLN A 285 5.72 4.18 32.13
C GLN A 285 6.68 5.36 31.98
#